data_534f429c4c33808c800885cd2d258e0e
#
_entry.id   534f429c4c33808c800885cd2d258e0e
#
_cell.length_a   1.000
_cell.length_b   1.000
_cell.length_c   1.000
_cell.angle_alpha   90.00
_cell.angle_beta   90.00
_cell.angle_gamma   90.00
#
_symmetry.space_group_name_H-M   'P 1'
#
loop_
_entity.id
_entity.type
_entity.pdbx_description
1 polymer ?
#
loop_
_entity_poly.entity_id
_entity_poly.type
_entity_poly.pdbx_seq_one_letter_code
_entity_poly.pdbx_strand_id
1 'polypeptide(L)'
;MQTPKFLQELISSSEYGDKNSETIAKKDYKAENITETQKVTDMKMSDKGIEWLKDKEDRVLDKRGNHVIYDDATKKPVNPNEPLPKGATIGYGHLVKPGEDFTNGITERQAIALLRSDIATAERAVQDNITAQMSQAQYDALVSLAYNIGASGFKNSTVVKYINNPDFHSSVYSDLESAWKAWNRTQGKVSNGLINRRQNEWNLYKHGIY
;
A
#
# COMPACT_ATOMS: atom_id res chain seq x y z
N MET A 1 -3.46 25.84 -13.36
CA MET A 1 -2.53 25.40 -12.30
C MET A 1 -1.57 24.41 -12.92
N GLN A 2 -0.26 24.63 -12.77
CA GLN A 2 0.72 23.68 -13.31
C GLN A 2 0.95 22.54 -12.29
N THR A 3 0.93 21.31 -12.78
CA THR A 3 1.31 20.14 -11.99
C THR A 3 2.76 20.26 -11.56
N PRO A 4 3.12 20.00 -10.30
CA PRO A 4 4.51 19.96 -9.86
C PRO A 4 5.37 19.08 -10.78
N LYS A 5 6.59 19.54 -11.10
CA LYS A 5 7.47 18.90 -12.11
C LYS A 5 7.70 17.41 -11.82
N PHE A 6 7.94 17.03 -10.55
CA PHE A 6 8.17 15.64 -10.18
C PHE A 6 6.94 14.74 -10.38
N LEU A 7 5.71 15.28 -10.20
CA LEU A 7 4.47 14.55 -10.50
C LEU A 7 4.26 14.38 -12.00
N GLN A 8 4.69 15.33 -12.83
CA GLN A 8 4.65 15.18 -14.28
C GLN A 8 5.58 14.04 -14.74
N GLU A 9 6.76 13.92 -14.14
CA GLU A 9 7.70 12.84 -14.40
C GLU A 9 7.13 11.48 -13.99
N LEU A 10 6.50 11.38 -12.81
CA LEU A 10 5.85 10.16 -12.35
C LEU A 10 4.69 9.71 -13.26
N ILE A 11 3.87 10.67 -13.72
CA ILE A 11 2.73 10.39 -14.60
C ILE A 11 3.20 9.98 -15.99
N SER A 12 4.28 10.61 -16.51
CA SER A 12 4.82 10.29 -17.84
C SER A 12 5.55 8.94 -17.88
N SER A 13 6.11 8.50 -16.74
CA SER A 13 6.79 7.20 -16.61
C SER A 13 5.84 6.05 -16.27
N SER A 14 4.61 6.34 -15.86
CA SER A 14 3.60 5.31 -15.62
C SER A 14 2.93 4.94 -16.94
N GLU A 15 2.92 3.65 -17.30
CA GLU A 15 2.17 3.09 -18.44
C GLU A 15 0.63 3.19 -18.28
N TYR A 16 0.16 4.11 -17.45
CA TYR A 16 -1.25 4.36 -17.22
C TYR A 16 -1.86 5.11 -18.42
N GLY A 17 -2.04 4.35 -19.50
CA GLY A 17 -2.78 4.79 -20.65
C GLY A 17 -4.24 5.08 -20.28
N ASP A 18 -4.69 6.25 -20.73
CA ASP A 18 -6.03 6.78 -20.60
C ASP A 18 -7.09 5.76 -21.06
N LYS A 19 -7.72 5.04 -20.12
CA LYS A 19 -8.95 4.29 -20.37
C LYS A 19 -9.94 4.57 -19.25
N ASN A 20 -10.83 5.53 -19.53
CA ASN A 20 -12.13 5.77 -18.91
C ASN A 20 -12.18 5.97 -17.40
N SER A 21 -12.22 7.25 -17.01
CA SER A 21 -12.61 7.73 -15.68
C SER A 21 -14.13 7.74 -15.45
N GLU A 22 -14.90 6.96 -16.20
CA GLU A 22 -16.35 6.83 -16.02
C GLU A 22 -16.69 5.42 -15.55
N THR A 23 -17.32 5.37 -14.38
CA THR A 23 -18.05 4.22 -13.84
C THR A 23 -17.17 3.07 -13.30
N ILE A 24 -16.45 3.29 -12.21
CA ILE A 24 -16.16 2.18 -11.29
C ILE A 24 -17.35 2.06 -10.32
N ALA A 25 -18.45 1.50 -10.84
CA ALA A 25 -19.45 0.88 -10.00
C ALA A 25 -18.77 -0.16 -9.12
N LYS A 26 -19.21 -0.30 -7.86
CA LYS A 26 -18.78 -1.35 -6.93
C LYS A 26 -18.70 -2.68 -7.69
N LYS A 27 -17.50 -3.05 -8.13
CA LYS A 27 -17.26 -4.36 -8.73
C LYS A 27 -17.18 -5.36 -7.59
N ASP A 28 -18.07 -6.34 -7.58
CA ASP A 28 -17.92 -7.53 -6.76
C ASP A 28 -16.61 -8.22 -7.17
N TYR A 29 -15.56 -8.05 -6.39
CA TYR A 29 -14.29 -8.73 -6.58
C TYR A 29 -14.49 -10.21 -6.28
N LYS A 30 -14.61 -11.03 -7.35
CA LYS A 30 -14.63 -12.49 -7.22
C LYS A 30 -13.21 -12.98 -6.91
N ALA A 31 -13.12 -14.04 -6.12
CA ALA A 31 -11.87 -14.75 -5.89
C ALA A 31 -11.25 -15.16 -7.23
N GLU A 32 -9.98 -14.83 -7.44
CA GLU A 32 -9.24 -15.26 -8.63
C GLU A 32 -8.65 -16.64 -8.39
N ASN A 33 -8.55 -17.45 -9.46
CA ASN A 33 -7.85 -18.72 -9.41
C ASN A 33 -6.36 -18.47 -9.11
N ILE A 34 -5.89 -18.93 -7.94
CA ILE A 34 -4.51 -18.80 -7.47
C ILE A 34 -3.62 -19.86 -8.15
N THR A 35 -3.82 -20.10 -9.45
CA THR A 35 -3.16 -21.22 -10.14
C THR A 35 -1.88 -20.85 -10.88
N GLU A 36 -1.76 -19.61 -11.33
CA GLU A 36 -0.53 -19.14 -11.99
C GLU A 36 0.40 -18.49 -10.97
N THR A 37 1.59 -19.07 -10.81
CA THR A 37 2.63 -18.53 -9.95
C THR A 37 3.81 -18.02 -10.75
N GLN A 38 4.41 -16.93 -10.32
CA GLN A 38 5.54 -16.27 -10.96
C GLN A 38 6.68 -16.04 -9.96
N LYS A 39 7.88 -15.77 -10.48
CA LYS A 39 8.99 -15.30 -9.65
C LYS A 39 8.70 -13.87 -9.19
N VAL A 40 8.83 -13.62 -7.90
CA VAL A 40 8.55 -12.30 -7.32
C VAL A 40 9.42 -11.17 -7.88
N THR A 41 10.62 -11.49 -8.38
CA THR A 41 11.54 -10.51 -9.00
C THR A 41 10.97 -9.80 -10.21
N ASP A 42 10.01 -10.44 -10.91
CA ASP A 42 9.42 -9.96 -12.15
C ASP A 42 8.03 -9.33 -11.90
N MET A 43 7.58 -9.32 -10.64
CA MET A 43 6.24 -8.86 -10.28
C MET A 43 6.22 -7.40 -9.87
N LYS A 44 5.08 -6.77 -10.11
CA LYS A 44 4.68 -5.46 -9.61
C LYS A 44 3.29 -5.57 -8.99
N MET A 45 2.98 -4.67 -8.05
CA MET A 45 1.62 -4.60 -7.52
C MET A 45 0.63 -4.30 -8.65
N SER A 46 -0.38 -5.14 -8.78
CA SER A 46 -1.37 -5.03 -9.85
C SER A 46 -2.23 -3.77 -9.70
N ASP A 47 -2.90 -3.34 -10.78
CA ASP A 47 -3.87 -2.26 -10.71
C ASP A 47 -5.00 -2.58 -9.73
N LYS A 48 -5.43 -3.84 -9.68
CA LYS A 48 -6.41 -4.34 -8.72
C LYS A 48 -5.89 -4.27 -7.29
N GLY A 49 -4.60 -4.60 -7.07
CA GLY A 49 -3.93 -4.44 -5.79
C GLY A 49 -3.83 -2.98 -5.35
N ILE A 50 -3.55 -2.05 -6.28
CA ILE A 50 -3.56 -0.61 -6.01
C ILE A 50 -4.95 -0.14 -5.58
N GLU A 51 -6.01 -0.50 -6.33
CA GLU A 51 -7.38 -0.13 -5.97
C GLU A 51 -7.78 -0.69 -4.59
N TRP A 52 -7.41 -1.95 -4.32
CA TRP A 52 -7.63 -2.56 -3.01
C TRP A 52 -6.85 -1.86 -1.89
N LEU A 53 -5.58 -1.49 -2.13
CA LEU A 53 -4.75 -0.79 -1.13
C LEU A 53 -5.28 0.59 -0.81
N LYS A 54 -5.77 1.35 -1.80
CA LYS A 54 -6.40 2.68 -1.62
C LYS A 54 -7.52 2.66 -0.58
N ASP A 55 -8.28 1.57 -0.50
CA ASP A 55 -9.37 1.41 0.48
C ASP A 55 -8.86 1.16 1.91
N LYS A 56 -7.57 0.87 2.08
CA LYS A 56 -6.92 0.64 3.38
C LYS A 56 -6.13 1.84 3.87
N GLU A 57 -5.97 2.86 3.03
CA GLU A 57 -5.24 4.08 3.36
C GLU A 57 -6.20 5.26 3.58
N ASP A 58 -5.88 6.10 4.56
CA ASP A 58 -6.62 7.34 4.81
C ASP A 58 -6.35 8.35 3.71
N ARG A 59 -7.35 9.20 3.44
CA ARG A 59 -7.23 10.34 2.54
C ARG A 59 -8.15 11.48 2.97
N VAL A 60 -7.77 12.70 2.67
CA VAL A 60 -8.61 13.89 2.89
C VAL A 60 -8.80 14.61 1.56
N LEU A 61 -10.06 14.90 1.22
CA LEU A 61 -10.44 15.53 -0.04
C LEU A 61 -11.03 16.90 0.20
N ASP A 62 -10.80 17.83 -0.72
CA ASP A 62 -11.53 19.11 -0.81
C ASP A 62 -12.93 18.92 -1.42
N LYS A 63 -13.70 20.00 -1.49
CA LYS A 63 -15.06 20.00 -2.08
C LYS A 63 -15.10 19.68 -3.57
N ARG A 64 -13.94 19.71 -4.26
CA ARG A 64 -13.79 19.40 -5.69
C ARG A 64 -13.34 17.97 -5.92
N GLY A 65 -13.09 17.21 -4.83
CA GLY A 65 -12.56 15.84 -4.88
C GLY A 65 -11.04 15.73 -5.04
N ASN A 66 -10.30 16.84 -4.93
CA ASN A 66 -8.84 16.77 -4.91
C ASN A 66 -8.32 16.36 -3.54
N HIS A 67 -7.24 15.58 -3.51
CA HIS A 67 -6.52 15.30 -2.28
C HIS A 67 -5.81 16.55 -1.79
N VAL A 68 -5.95 16.84 -0.50
CA VAL A 68 -5.30 17.97 0.17
C VAL A 68 -4.35 17.48 1.26
N ILE A 69 -3.41 18.34 1.68
CA ILE A 69 -2.52 18.02 2.80
C ILE A 69 -3.36 17.90 4.06
N TYR A 70 -3.07 16.88 4.85
CA TYR A 70 -3.69 16.66 6.17
C TYR A 70 -2.64 16.25 7.22
N ASP A 71 -2.96 16.48 8.48
CA ASP A 71 -2.20 15.99 9.62
C ASP A 71 -2.55 14.51 9.86
N ASP A 72 -1.58 13.62 9.77
CA ASP A 72 -1.80 12.18 9.89
C ASP A 72 -2.36 11.75 11.26
N ALA A 73 -2.02 12.48 12.32
CA ALA A 73 -2.48 12.16 13.67
C ALA A 73 -3.96 12.54 13.89
N THR A 74 -4.41 13.65 13.30
CA THR A 74 -5.76 14.19 13.51
C THR A 74 -6.70 13.95 12.34
N LYS A 75 -6.17 13.57 11.18
CA LYS A 75 -6.86 13.41 9.88
C LYS A 75 -7.58 14.70 9.43
N LYS A 76 -7.12 15.86 9.89
CA LYS A 76 -7.69 17.16 9.53
C LYS A 76 -6.87 17.80 8.40
N PRO A 77 -7.54 18.50 7.45
CA PRO A 77 -6.83 19.30 6.45
C PRO A 77 -5.89 20.31 7.13
N VAL A 78 -4.72 20.50 6.55
CA VAL A 78 -3.74 21.50 6.96
C VAL A 78 -3.86 22.73 6.07
N ASN A 79 -3.74 23.95 6.65
CA ASN A 79 -3.62 25.17 5.87
C ASN A 79 -2.25 25.19 5.15
N PRO A 80 -2.20 25.13 3.82
CA PRO A 80 -0.94 25.04 3.10
C PRO A 80 -0.10 26.32 3.15
N ASN A 81 -0.66 27.43 3.64
CA ASN A 81 0.04 28.72 3.82
C ASN A 81 0.68 28.85 5.20
N GLU A 82 0.55 27.83 6.05
CA GLU A 82 1.18 27.75 7.37
C GLU A 82 2.30 26.71 7.36
N PRO A 83 3.26 26.77 8.29
CA PRO A 83 4.26 25.72 8.43
C PRO A 83 3.60 24.35 8.62
N LEU A 84 4.01 23.38 7.78
CA LEU A 84 3.44 22.05 7.83
C LEU A 84 3.78 21.35 9.16
N PRO A 85 2.81 20.70 9.81
CA PRO A 85 3.06 19.91 11.00
C PRO A 85 3.95 18.70 10.68
N LYS A 86 4.63 18.19 11.70
CA LYS A 86 5.32 16.90 11.59
C LYS A 86 4.28 15.81 11.27
N GLY A 87 4.49 15.07 10.21
CA GLY A 87 3.53 14.06 9.74
C GLY A 87 2.48 14.61 8.77
N ALA A 88 2.70 15.80 8.19
CA ALA A 88 1.88 16.29 7.09
C ALA A 88 1.89 15.29 5.94
N THR A 89 0.72 14.87 5.49
CA THR A 89 0.51 13.78 4.55
C THR A 89 -0.44 14.21 3.44
N ILE A 90 -0.31 13.63 2.26
CA ILE A 90 -1.23 13.87 1.13
C ILE A 90 -1.50 12.55 0.38
N GLY A 91 -2.58 12.53 -0.40
CA GLY A 91 -2.92 11.34 -1.20
C GLY A 91 -3.28 10.17 -0.31
N TYR A 92 -2.68 9.03 -0.57
CA TYR A 92 -2.86 7.76 0.12
C TYR A 92 -1.71 7.47 1.10
N GLY A 93 -1.44 8.41 2.00
CA GLY A 93 -0.41 8.23 3.02
C GLY A 93 0.99 8.76 2.65
N HIS A 94 1.14 9.52 1.56
CA HIS A 94 2.43 10.11 1.19
C HIS A 94 2.85 11.19 2.20
N LEU A 95 3.93 10.94 2.94
CA LEU A 95 4.53 11.93 3.84
C LEU A 95 5.17 13.05 3.02
N VAL A 96 4.69 14.28 3.20
CA VAL A 96 5.21 15.46 2.49
C VAL A 96 6.66 15.72 2.88
N LYS A 97 7.54 15.76 1.88
CA LYS A 97 9.00 15.94 2.07
C LYS A 97 9.41 17.39 1.79
N PRO A 98 10.54 17.85 2.34
CA PRO A 98 11.10 19.15 2.00
C PRO A 98 11.29 19.32 0.49
N GLY A 99 10.79 20.43 -0.06
CA GLY A 99 10.87 20.75 -1.48
C GLY A 99 9.69 20.25 -2.32
N GLU A 100 8.78 19.47 -1.75
CA GLU A 100 7.53 19.10 -2.40
C GLU A 100 6.49 20.20 -2.18
N ASP A 101 5.77 20.59 -3.22
CA ASP A 101 4.71 21.60 -3.16
C ASP A 101 3.37 21.00 -3.56
N PHE A 102 2.50 20.89 -2.59
CA PHE A 102 1.11 20.41 -2.74
C PHE A 102 0.09 21.47 -2.31
N THR A 103 0.46 22.74 -2.28
CA THR A 103 -0.39 23.86 -1.85
C THR A 103 -1.76 23.88 -2.52
N ASN A 104 -1.82 23.46 -3.79
CA ASN A 104 -3.04 23.44 -4.58
C ASN A 104 -3.80 22.09 -4.54
N GLY A 105 -3.37 21.16 -3.69
CA GLY A 105 -3.84 19.78 -3.72
C GLY A 105 -3.40 19.00 -4.97
N ILE A 106 -3.83 17.75 -5.04
CA ILE A 106 -3.55 16.86 -6.18
C ILE A 106 -4.80 16.12 -6.62
N THR A 107 -4.88 15.80 -7.90
CA THR A 107 -5.94 14.98 -8.47
C THR A 107 -5.80 13.52 -8.05
N GLU A 108 -6.86 12.72 -8.19
CA GLU A 108 -6.82 11.27 -7.96
C GLU A 108 -5.69 10.58 -8.74
N ARG A 109 -5.52 10.93 -10.03
CA ARG A 109 -4.44 10.37 -10.87
C ARG A 109 -3.05 10.65 -10.30
N GLN A 110 -2.83 11.86 -9.78
CA GLN A 110 -1.56 12.24 -9.14
C GLN A 110 -1.37 11.52 -7.81
N ALA A 111 -2.44 11.34 -7.03
CA ALA A 111 -2.39 10.59 -5.76
C ALA A 111 -2.05 9.11 -6.00
N ILE A 112 -2.61 8.49 -7.05
CA ILE A 112 -2.25 7.12 -7.46
C ILE A 112 -0.78 7.04 -7.90
N ALA A 113 -0.29 8.02 -8.67
CA ALA A 113 1.11 8.05 -9.09
C ALA A 113 2.07 8.16 -7.89
N LEU A 114 1.72 8.99 -6.88
CA LEU A 114 2.45 9.05 -5.61
C LEU A 114 2.44 7.71 -4.88
N LEU A 115 1.26 7.08 -4.73
CA LEU A 115 1.13 5.77 -4.08
C LEU A 115 2.03 4.73 -4.76
N ARG A 116 2.04 4.66 -6.10
CA ARG A 116 2.92 3.76 -6.84
C ARG A 116 4.41 4.02 -6.57
N SER A 117 4.79 5.29 -6.48
CA SER A 117 6.16 5.66 -6.09
C SER A 117 6.51 5.23 -4.67
N ASP A 118 5.58 5.39 -3.74
CA ASP A 118 5.80 5.05 -2.32
C ASP A 118 5.87 3.54 -2.09
N ILE A 119 5.04 2.75 -2.75
CA ILE A 119 5.07 1.28 -2.64
C ILE A 119 6.30 0.66 -3.28
N ALA A 120 7.04 1.36 -4.16
CA ALA A 120 8.23 0.81 -4.81
C ALA A 120 9.29 0.30 -3.81
N THR A 121 9.37 0.91 -2.63
CA THR A 121 10.26 0.42 -1.55
C THR A 121 9.74 -0.89 -0.94
N ALA A 122 8.42 -1.04 -0.79
CA ALA A 122 7.78 -2.26 -0.31
C ALA A 122 7.90 -3.38 -1.36
N GLU A 123 7.71 -3.08 -2.65
CA GLU A 123 7.91 -4.02 -3.74
C GLU A 123 9.35 -4.58 -3.72
N ARG A 124 10.35 -3.69 -3.64
CA ARG A 124 11.74 -4.13 -3.51
C ARG A 124 11.97 -4.99 -2.28
N ALA A 125 11.37 -4.64 -1.12
CA ALA A 125 11.50 -5.44 0.08
C ALA A 125 10.93 -6.86 -0.10
N VAL A 126 9.82 -7.02 -0.84
CA VAL A 126 9.27 -8.34 -1.20
C VAL A 126 10.20 -9.05 -2.18
N GLN A 127 10.61 -8.41 -3.26
CA GLN A 127 11.48 -8.98 -4.30
C GLN A 127 12.82 -9.46 -3.75
N ASP A 128 13.43 -8.70 -2.83
CA ASP A 128 14.74 -8.99 -2.26
C ASP A 128 14.72 -10.09 -1.19
N ASN A 129 13.56 -10.33 -0.56
CA ASN A 129 13.48 -11.23 0.60
C ASN A 129 12.57 -12.44 0.42
N ILE A 130 11.81 -12.53 -0.66
CA ILE A 130 10.98 -13.70 -0.98
C ILE A 130 11.58 -14.45 -2.15
N THR A 131 11.82 -15.76 -1.96
CA THR A 131 12.38 -16.66 -2.98
C THR A 131 11.34 -17.61 -3.56
N ALA A 132 10.21 -17.78 -2.89
CA ALA A 132 9.10 -18.61 -3.36
C ALA A 132 8.40 -17.97 -4.57
N GLN A 133 7.90 -18.81 -5.49
CA GLN A 133 6.97 -18.37 -6.52
C GLN A 133 5.60 -18.14 -5.89
N MET A 134 4.85 -17.19 -6.43
CA MET A 134 3.51 -16.87 -5.91
C MET A 134 2.57 -16.31 -6.97
N SER A 135 1.29 -16.32 -6.66
CA SER A 135 0.27 -15.67 -7.48
C SER A 135 0.32 -14.15 -7.33
N GLN A 136 -0.32 -13.42 -8.25
CA GLN A 136 -0.43 -11.97 -8.18
C GLN A 136 -1.11 -11.52 -6.87
N ALA A 137 -2.18 -12.18 -6.45
CA ALA A 137 -2.88 -11.85 -5.21
C ALA A 137 -2.01 -12.02 -3.95
N GLN A 138 -1.17 -13.07 -3.93
CA GLN A 138 -0.21 -13.28 -2.85
C GLN A 138 0.86 -12.17 -2.82
N TYR A 139 1.37 -11.80 -3.99
CA TYR A 139 2.33 -10.70 -4.12
C TYR A 139 1.74 -9.37 -3.65
N ASP A 140 0.54 -9.01 -4.12
CA ASP A 140 -0.15 -7.77 -3.73
C ASP A 140 -0.39 -7.70 -2.21
N ALA A 141 -0.77 -8.82 -1.60
CA ALA A 141 -0.93 -8.90 -0.14
C ALA A 141 0.39 -8.68 0.61
N LEU A 142 1.51 -9.25 0.12
CA LEU A 142 2.83 -9.07 0.72
C LEU A 142 3.34 -7.63 0.56
N VAL A 143 3.11 -7.01 -0.60
CA VAL A 143 3.46 -5.60 -0.80
C VAL A 143 2.66 -4.71 0.14
N SER A 144 1.34 -4.97 0.34
CA SER A 144 0.53 -4.25 1.33
C SER A 144 1.08 -4.40 2.75
N LEU A 145 1.43 -5.63 3.16
CA LEU A 145 2.04 -5.86 4.47
C LEU A 145 3.35 -5.09 4.60
N ALA A 146 4.27 -5.23 3.63
CA ALA A 146 5.57 -4.57 3.63
C ALA A 146 5.45 -3.04 3.64
N TYR A 147 4.47 -2.48 2.91
CA TYR A 147 4.17 -1.06 2.89
C TYR A 147 3.75 -0.55 4.29
N ASN A 148 2.89 -1.30 4.98
CA ASN A 148 2.37 -0.91 6.29
C ASN A 148 3.38 -1.08 7.44
N ILE A 149 4.15 -2.19 7.47
CA ILE A 149 5.10 -2.47 8.56
C ILE A 149 6.52 -1.96 8.28
N GLY A 150 6.75 -1.47 7.07
CA GLY A 150 8.06 -0.99 6.60
C GLY A 150 8.97 -2.11 6.10
N ALA A 151 9.87 -1.77 5.17
CA ALA A 151 10.79 -2.72 4.54
C ALA A 151 11.67 -3.49 5.54
N SER A 152 12.17 -2.82 6.59
CA SER A 152 12.97 -3.45 7.63
C SER A 152 12.15 -4.42 8.50
N GLY A 153 10.93 -4.02 8.88
CA GLY A 153 9.98 -4.88 9.59
C GLY A 153 9.67 -6.14 8.79
N PHE A 154 9.37 -5.97 7.50
CA PHE A 154 9.07 -7.08 6.60
C PHE A 154 10.25 -8.05 6.46
N LYS A 155 11.44 -7.55 6.12
CA LYS A 155 12.67 -8.35 5.97
C LYS A 155 12.94 -9.24 7.17
N ASN A 156 12.75 -8.72 8.39
CA ASN A 156 13.07 -9.43 9.64
C ASN A 156 11.87 -10.25 10.18
N SER A 157 10.73 -10.23 9.47
CA SER A 157 9.51 -10.88 9.94
C SER A 157 9.59 -12.40 9.88
N THR A 158 8.83 -13.04 10.78
CA THR A 158 8.61 -14.50 10.73
C THR A 158 7.77 -14.89 9.50
N VAL A 159 7.00 -13.97 8.93
CA VAL A 159 6.26 -14.16 7.68
C VAL A 159 7.20 -14.55 6.54
N VAL A 160 8.31 -13.81 6.35
CA VAL A 160 9.32 -14.10 5.31
C VAL A 160 9.94 -15.49 5.51
N LYS A 161 10.20 -15.88 6.77
CA LYS A 161 10.79 -17.19 7.08
C LYS A 161 9.85 -18.34 6.72
N TYR A 162 8.55 -18.22 7.06
CA TYR A 162 7.54 -19.23 6.72
C TYR A 162 7.33 -19.39 5.21
N ILE A 163 7.33 -18.27 4.47
CA ILE A 163 7.11 -18.31 3.02
C ILE A 163 8.29 -18.94 2.29
N ASN A 164 9.53 -18.61 2.71
CA ASN A 164 10.73 -19.11 2.05
C ASN A 164 11.11 -20.54 2.44
N ASN A 165 10.64 -21.02 3.57
CA ASN A 165 10.95 -22.38 4.06
C ASN A 165 9.68 -23.05 4.60
N PRO A 166 9.06 -23.96 3.82
CA PRO A 166 7.88 -24.71 4.25
C PRO A 166 8.10 -25.54 5.53
N ASP A 167 9.32 -25.95 5.82
CA ASP A 167 9.68 -26.72 7.02
C ASP A 167 10.08 -25.84 8.21
N PHE A 168 9.93 -24.52 8.08
CA PHE A 168 10.25 -23.61 9.17
C PHE A 168 9.23 -23.71 10.31
N HIS A 169 9.74 -23.83 11.52
CA HIS A 169 8.95 -23.82 12.75
C HIS A 169 9.39 -22.66 13.65
N SER A 170 8.43 -21.86 14.07
CA SER A 170 8.66 -20.77 15.02
C SER A 170 8.35 -21.24 16.44
N SER A 171 9.16 -20.82 17.41
CA SER A 171 8.84 -21.01 18.85
C SER A 171 7.75 -20.04 19.35
N VAL A 172 7.36 -19.04 18.54
CA VAL A 172 6.43 -17.97 18.93
C VAL A 172 5.08 -18.09 18.20
N TYR A 173 5.11 -18.48 16.93
CA TYR A 173 3.93 -18.52 16.06
C TYR A 173 3.70 -19.94 15.55
N SER A 174 2.45 -20.41 15.60
CA SER A 174 2.07 -21.74 15.16
C SER A 174 2.20 -21.95 13.64
N ASP A 175 2.00 -20.88 12.87
CA ASP A 175 1.90 -20.91 11.41
C ASP A 175 2.11 -19.52 10.78
N LEU A 176 2.06 -19.46 9.45
CA LEU A 176 2.17 -18.23 8.68
C LEU A 176 1.05 -17.23 9.02
N GLU A 177 -0.19 -17.71 9.21
CA GLU A 177 -1.32 -16.83 9.51
C GLU A 177 -1.15 -16.13 10.85
N SER A 178 -0.77 -16.86 11.89
CA SER A 178 -0.52 -16.29 13.22
C SER A 178 0.64 -15.28 13.21
N ALA A 179 1.72 -15.57 12.47
CA ALA A 179 2.83 -14.66 12.30
C ALA A 179 2.42 -13.37 11.56
N TRP A 180 1.56 -13.48 10.53
CA TRP A 180 1.02 -12.34 9.79
C TRP A 180 0.13 -11.47 10.67
N LYS A 181 -0.84 -12.07 11.35
CA LYS A 181 -1.81 -11.40 12.22
C LYS A 181 -1.21 -10.78 13.47
N ALA A 182 -0.01 -11.18 13.87
CA ALA A 182 0.72 -10.56 14.99
C ALA A 182 1.13 -9.10 14.73
N TRP A 183 1.17 -8.64 13.47
CA TRP A 183 1.44 -7.25 13.10
C TRP A 183 0.23 -6.32 13.30
N ASN A 184 -0.38 -6.38 14.49
CA ASN A 184 -1.61 -5.68 14.84
C ASN A 184 -1.44 -4.59 15.93
N ARG A 185 -0.19 -4.15 16.18
CA ARG A 185 0.11 -3.18 17.25
C ARG A 185 0.67 -1.88 16.68
N THR A 186 0.29 -0.77 17.32
CA THR A 186 0.89 0.54 17.14
C THR A 186 1.18 1.14 18.51
N GLN A 187 2.38 1.73 18.69
CA GLN A 187 2.85 2.26 19.98
C GLN A 187 2.67 1.25 21.13
N GLY A 188 2.92 -0.03 20.88
CA GLY A 188 2.80 -1.13 21.85
C GLY A 188 1.39 -1.58 22.19
N LYS A 189 0.35 -0.90 21.68
CA LYS A 189 -1.07 -1.24 21.92
C LYS A 189 -1.68 -1.95 20.70
N VAL A 190 -2.58 -2.90 20.97
CA VAL A 190 -3.37 -3.56 19.91
C VAL A 190 -4.30 -2.55 19.27
N SER A 191 -4.39 -2.56 17.96
CA SER A 191 -5.25 -1.70 17.13
C SER A 191 -6.28 -2.53 16.37
N ASN A 192 -7.57 -2.23 16.56
CA ASN A 192 -8.65 -2.88 15.80
C ASN A 192 -8.53 -2.62 14.29
N GLY A 193 -8.08 -1.43 13.87
CA GLY A 193 -7.81 -1.14 12.47
C GLY A 193 -6.74 -2.06 11.88
N LEU A 194 -5.64 -2.29 12.63
CA LEU A 194 -4.59 -3.22 12.19
C LEU A 194 -5.04 -4.68 12.22
N ILE A 195 -5.89 -5.10 13.18
CA ILE A 195 -6.49 -6.44 13.17
C ILE A 195 -7.27 -6.65 11.87
N ASN A 196 -8.16 -5.72 11.53
CA ASN A 196 -8.98 -5.79 10.31
C ASN A 196 -8.09 -5.76 9.04
N ARG A 197 -7.07 -4.91 9.01
CA ARG A 197 -6.11 -4.84 7.91
C ARG A 197 -5.40 -6.18 7.71
N ARG A 198 -4.85 -6.79 8.75
CA ARG A 198 -4.19 -8.11 8.68
C ARG A 198 -5.13 -9.21 8.22
N GLN A 199 -6.40 -9.18 8.66
CA GLN A 199 -7.39 -10.15 8.20
C GLN A 199 -7.70 -9.99 6.71
N ASN A 200 -7.85 -8.76 6.23
CA ASN A 200 -8.09 -8.49 4.81
C ASN A 200 -6.88 -8.88 3.94
N GLU A 201 -5.66 -8.53 4.36
CA GLU A 201 -4.43 -8.96 3.69
C GLU A 201 -4.29 -10.49 3.65
N TRP A 202 -4.64 -11.17 4.75
CA TRP A 202 -4.64 -12.63 4.80
C TRP A 202 -5.68 -13.25 3.85
N ASN A 203 -6.88 -12.67 3.77
CA ASN A 203 -7.90 -13.12 2.83
C ASN A 203 -7.43 -12.95 1.37
N LEU A 204 -6.76 -11.83 1.06
CA LEU A 204 -6.15 -11.62 -0.24
C LEU A 204 -5.05 -12.65 -0.51
N TYR A 205 -4.14 -12.88 0.44
CA TYR A 205 -3.04 -13.84 0.31
C TYR A 205 -3.54 -15.28 0.14
N LYS A 206 -4.48 -15.70 0.97
CA LYS A 206 -4.93 -17.08 1.06
C LYS A 206 -5.97 -17.47 0.01
N HIS A 207 -6.85 -16.53 -0.34
CA HIS A 207 -8.05 -16.79 -1.13
C HIS A 207 -8.16 -15.93 -2.40
N GLY A 208 -7.25 -14.98 -2.65
CA GLY A 208 -7.31 -14.06 -3.78
C GLY A 208 -8.49 -13.09 -3.71
N ILE A 209 -9.01 -12.80 -2.51
CA ILE A 209 -10.15 -11.90 -2.29
C ILE A 209 -9.62 -10.47 -2.11
N TYR A 210 -9.81 -9.64 -3.14
CA TYR A 210 -9.47 -8.22 -3.11
C TYR A 210 -10.51 -7.38 -2.40
#